data_7c752e18a82ee3aa20cb7b8465b9aaaf
#
_entry.id   7c752e18a82ee3aa20cb7b8465b9aaaf
#
_cell.length_a   1.000
_cell.length_b   1.000
_cell.length_c   1.000
_cell.angle_alpha   90.00
_cell.angle_beta   90.00
_cell.angle_gamma   90.00
#
_symmetry.space_group_name_H-M   'P 1'
#
loop_
_entity.id
_entity.type
_entity.pdbx_description
1 polymer ?
#
loop_
_entity_poly.entity_id
_entity_poly.type
_entity_poly.pdbx_seq_one_letter_code
_entity_poly.pdbx_strand_id
1 'polypeptide(L)'
;MIHKFRDILEHDMDMLILEEFACSTEFSKIFLNKVNISEAKVLSTWQSKTDSELGESDMTVVFDYNDKKIALLIEDKIDAIAMPEQPARYVLRGNKGVIDGEYDTYYIFIVAPQEYLEKNEKAKEYPNYVSYEEIRDYFEKLNDTRRNFKLAQISLAIEKQKNGYQVIKNALVTDFWNKYVEYKNQNFPKLNLIVNNDTKPTNGIWTYFRTINKDMLIYHKSDKGYVDLTLNGKADKQEKIKSMLTSIVENYYEQGYEVVKTGKSCAIRVKVPVVTFSEPFEKQKDSIDYAFSAVEKLYALSIKLDLAGVYDL
;
A
#
# COMPACT_ATOMS: atom_id res chain seq x y z
N MET A 1 0.25 -17.25 27.61
CA MET A 1 0.02 -15.80 27.37
C MET A 1 -0.69 -15.70 26.03
N ILE A 2 -1.74 -14.88 25.88
CA ILE A 2 -2.46 -14.68 24.62
C ILE A 2 -1.90 -13.42 23.96
N HIS A 3 -1.40 -13.53 22.71
CA HIS A 3 -0.96 -12.42 21.93
C HIS A 3 -2.08 -12.01 20.97
N LYS A 4 -2.41 -10.72 20.91
CA LYS A 4 -3.42 -10.16 20.01
C LYS A 4 -2.76 -9.08 19.17
N PHE A 5 -2.83 -9.23 17.84
CA PHE A 5 -2.39 -8.24 16.88
C PHE A 5 -3.62 -7.61 16.26
N ARG A 6 -3.53 -6.31 15.93
CA ARG A 6 -4.60 -5.59 15.23
C ARG A 6 -4.69 -6.02 13.78
N ASP A 7 -3.54 -6.20 13.15
CA ASP A 7 -3.36 -6.63 11.77
C ASP A 7 -1.95 -7.19 11.64
N ILE A 8 -1.66 -7.85 10.53
CA ILE A 8 -0.34 -8.32 10.14
C ILE A 8 -0.08 -7.92 8.68
N LEU A 9 1.10 -7.39 8.41
CA LEU A 9 1.52 -6.94 7.09
C LEU A 9 2.66 -7.81 6.57
N GLU A 10 2.91 -7.82 5.25
CA GLU A 10 4.06 -8.49 4.64
C GLU A 10 5.37 -8.04 5.29
N HIS A 11 5.53 -6.73 5.54
CA HIS A 11 6.68 -6.19 6.28
C HIS A 11 6.90 -6.81 7.68
N ASP A 12 5.83 -7.13 8.42
CA ASP A 12 5.96 -7.76 9.74
C ASP A 12 6.46 -9.20 9.60
N MET A 13 6.04 -9.88 8.52
CA MET A 13 6.50 -11.24 8.21
C MET A 13 7.94 -11.24 7.72
N ASP A 14 8.35 -10.27 6.88
CA ASP A 14 9.75 -10.07 6.49
C ASP A 14 10.66 -10.00 7.73
N MET A 15 10.30 -9.15 8.68
CA MET A 15 11.10 -8.96 9.90
C MET A 15 11.16 -10.23 10.76
N LEU A 16 10.05 -10.97 10.87
CA LEU A 16 9.99 -12.24 11.58
C LEU A 16 10.91 -13.29 10.92
N ILE A 17 10.87 -13.40 9.60
CA ILE A 17 11.65 -14.36 8.81
C ILE A 17 13.14 -13.98 8.83
N LEU A 18 13.48 -12.71 8.70
CA LEU A 18 14.87 -12.24 8.74
C LEU A 18 15.50 -12.43 10.13
N GLU A 19 14.74 -12.24 11.23
CA GLU A 19 15.21 -12.55 12.59
C GLU A 19 15.60 -14.02 12.68
N GLU A 20 14.77 -14.93 12.15
CA GLU A 20 15.07 -16.35 12.16
C GLU A 20 16.31 -16.71 11.34
N PHE A 21 16.49 -16.14 10.15
CA PHE A 21 17.72 -16.33 9.38
C PHE A 21 18.96 -15.85 10.15
N ALA A 22 18.86 -14.72 10.84
CA ALA A 22 19.97 -14.16 11.59
C ALA A 22 20.31 -14.95 12.86
N CYS A 23 19.33 -15.63 13.47
CA CYS A 23 19.45 -16.23 14.81
C CYS A 23 19.44 -17.76 14.82
N SER A 24 19.02 -18.43 13.71
CA SER A 24 18.83 -19.89 13.69
C SER A 24 19.33 -20.54 12.41
N THR A 25 20.36 -21.38 12.53
CA THR A 25 20.82 -22.24 11.43
C THR A 25 19.78 -23.29 11.04
N GLU A 26 18.99 -23.78 11.98
CA GLU A 26 17.93 -24.77 11.72
C GLU A 26 16.80 -24.15 10.87
N PHE A 27 16.48 -22.88 11.07
CA PHE A 27 15.51 -22.17 10.23
C PHE A 27 16.01 -22.08 8.78
N SER A 28 17.27 -21.74 8.58
CA SER A 28 17.87 -21.63 7.24
C SER A 28 17.76 -22.93 6.45
N LYS A 29 17.76 -24.10 7.11
CA LYS A 29 17.61 -25.40 6.46
C LYS A 29 16.26 -25.58 5.74
N ILE A 30 15.20 -24.88 6.16
CA ILE A 30 13.89 -24.91 5.50
C ILE A 30 14.05 -24.48 4.03
N PHE A 31 14.84 -23.45 3.80
CA PHE A 31 15.11 -22.88 2.48
C PHE A 31 16.23 -23.62 1.74
N LEU A 32 17.35 -23.84 2.42
CA LEU A 32 18.54 -24.43 1.85
C LEU A 32 18.30 -25.84 1.30
N ASN A 33 17.49 -26.65 2.00
CA ASN A 33 17.12 -28.00 1.56
C ASN A 33 16.35 -28.00 0.21
N LYS A 34 15.57 -26.94 -0.08
CA LYS A 34 14.85 -26.81 -1.36
C LYS A 34 15.79 -26.66 -2.55
N VAL A 35 17.03 -26.21 -2.31
CA VAL A 35 18.08 -26.02 -3.32
C VAL A 35 19.25 -27.00 -3.15
N ASN A 36 19.03 -28.11 -2.43
CA ASN A 36 19.98 -29.20 -2.18
C ASN A 36 21.27 -28.76 -1.44
N ILE A 37 21.15 -27.78 -0.56
CA ILE A 37 22.21 -27.34 0.36
C ILE A 37 21.81 -27.77 1.75
N SER A 38 22.64 -28.59 2.40
CA SER A 38 22.32 -29.12 3.74
C SER A 38 22.56 -28.10 4.85
N GLU A 39 23.63 -27.30 4.73
CA GLU A 39 24.03 -26.32 5.73
C GLU A 39 24.89 -25.23 5.09
N ALA A 40 24.68 -23.98 5.48
CA ALA A 40 25.51 -22.84 5.11
C ALA A 40 25.46 -21.78 6.22
N LYS A 41 26.50 -20.96 6.32
CA LYS A 41 26.60 -19.92 7.34
C LYS A 41 26.00 -18.62 6.80
N VAL A 42 25.07 -18.00 7.51
CA VAL A 42 24.54 -16.69 7.18
C VAL A 42 25.63 -15.62 7.33
N LEU A 43 25.84 -14.85 6.28
CA LEU A 43 26.77 -13.69 6.25
C LEU A 43 26.04 -12.38 6.44
N SER A 44 24.89 -12.22 5.81
CA SER A 44 24.08 -11.00 5.91
C SER A 44 22.61 -11.25 5.59
N THR A 45 21.76 -10.40 6.16
CA THR A 45 20.32 -10.33 5.91
C THR A 45 19.94 -8.89 5.61
N TRP A 46 19.17 -8.65 4.56
CA TRP A 46 18.67 -7.31 4.22
C TRP A 46 17.18 -7.36 3.96
N GLN A 47 16.47 -6.40 4.52
CA GLN A 47 15.09 -6.11 4.18
C GLN A 47 15.06 -5.02 3.12
N SER A 48 14.11 -5.15 2.18
CA SER A 48 13.79 -4.09 1.19
C SER A 48 15.02 -3.62 0.42
N LYS A 49 15.83 -4.58 -0.06
CA LYS A 49 17.01 -4.23 -0.88
C LYS A 49 16.56 -3.72 -2.24
N THR A 50 16.71 -2.41 -2.44
CA THR A 50 16.24 -1.69 -3.63
C THR A 50 17.33 -1.57 -4.68
N ASP A 51 17.00 -1.89 -5.93
CA ASP A 51 17.75 -1.51 -7.13
C ASP A 51 17.03 -0.35 -7.84
N SER A 52 17.78 0.66 -8.28
CA SER A 52 17.21 1.89 -8.87
C SER A 52 16.43 1.66 -10.16
N GLU A 53 16.72 0.57 -10.90
CA GLU A 53 16.12 0.25 -12.19
C GLU A 53 15.20 -0.97 -12.13
N LEU A 54 15.55 -1.95 -11.29
CA LEU A 54 14.90 -3.26 -11.24
C LEU A 54 13.91 -3.42 -10.08
N GLY A 55 13.77 -2.40 -9.22
CA GLY A 55 12.87 -2.40 -8.08
C GLY A 55 13.46 -3.10 -6.87
N GLU A 56 12.61 -3.60 -5.98
CA GLU A 56 12.96 -4.05 -4.63
C GLU A 56 12.82 -5.58 -4.50
N SER A 57 13.68 -6.19 -3.68
CA SER A 57 13.49 -7.54 -3.14
C SER A 57 13.08 -7.41 -1.68
N ASP A 58 11.98 -8.05 -1.27
CA ASP A 58 11.46 -7.93 0.09
C ASP A 58 12.52 -8.39 1.10
N MET A 59 13.17 -9.53 0.83
CA MET A 59 14.27 -10.02 1.64
C MET A 59 15.43 -10.52 0.77
N THR A 60 16.66 -10.27 1.21
CA THR A 60 17.88 -10.84 0.64
C THR A 60 18.73 -11.42 1.76
N VAL A 61 19.08 -12.71 1.68
CA VAL A 61 19.92 -13.40 2.64
C VAL A 61 21.14 -13.98 1.94
N VAL A 62 22.32 -13.64 2.39
CA VAL A 62 23.59 -14.15 1.81
C VAL A 62 24.24 -15.12 2.76
N PHE A 63 24.66 -16.24 2.22
CA PHE A 63 25.32 -17.35 2.93
C PHE A 63 26.74 -17.58 2.42
N ASP A 64 27.59 -18.07 3.31
CA ASP A 64 28.85 -18.73 2.94
C ASP A 64 28.61 -20.23 2.86
N TYR A 65 28.90 -20.78 1.69
CA TYR A 65 28.83 -22.23 1.42
C TYR A 65 30.02 -22.66 0.58
N ASN A 66 30.95 -23.40 1.20
CA ASN A 66 32.18 -23.90 0.53
C ASN A 66 32.98 -22.77 -0.12
N ASP A 67 33.26 -21.70 0.63
CA ASP A 67 33.99 -20.50 0.19
C ASP A 67 33.32 -19.73 -0.97
N LYS A 68 32.03 -19.97 -1.20
CA LYS A 68 31.20 -19.22 -2.15
C LYS A 68 30.08 -18.49 -1.43
N LYS A 69 29.79 -17.30 -1.89
CA LYS A 69 28.62 -16.55 -1.44
C LYS A 69 27.39 -16.95 -2.24
N ILE A 70 26.35 -17.39 -1.55
CA ILE A 70 25.06 -17.76 -2.14
C ILE A 70 24.01 -16.80 -1.61
N ALA A 71 23.22 -16.19 -2.50
CA ALA A 71 22.10 -15.35 -2.10
C ALA A 71 20.75 -16.06 -2.25
N LEU A 72 19.86 -15.89 -1.28
CA LEU A 72 18.44 -16.14 -1.44
C LEU A 72 17.74 -14.78 -1.62
N LEU A 73 17.09 -14.61 -2.75
CA LEU A 73 16.24 -13.47 -3.06
C LEU A 73 14.80 -13.92 -2.84
N ILE A 74 14.15 -13.32 -1.86
CA ILE A 74 12.87 -13.81 -1.35
C ILE A 74 11.82 -12.73 -1.53
N GLU A 75 10.71 -13.09 -2.17
CA GLU A 75 9.46 -12.35 -2.22
C GLU A 75 8.53 -12.88 -1.13
N ASP A 76 7.92 -11.99 -0.36
CA ASP A 76 6.92 -12.33 0.68
C ASP A 76 5.53 -11.89 0.25
N LYS A 77 4.54 -12.76 0.47
CA LYS A 77 3.14 -12.46 0.16
C LYS A 77 2.20 -13.02 1.21
N ILE A 78 1.23 -12.20 1.62
CA ILE A 78 0.09 -12.65 2.43
C ILE A 78 -1.15 -12.79 1.54
N ASP A 79 -1.69 -11.66 1.08
CA ASP A 79 -2.95 -11.56 0.34
C ASP A 79 -2.89 -10.60 -0.85
N ALA A 80 -1.74 -9.96 -1.08
CA ALA A 80 -1.56 -9.03 -2.18
C ALA A 80 -1.59 -9.73 -3.54
N ILE A 81 -2.13 -9.01 -4.55
CA ILE A 81 -2.11 -9.51 -5.93
C ILE A 81 -0.66 -9.53 -6.43
N ALA A 82 -0.23 -10.68 -6.95
CA ALA A 82 1.09 -10.80 -7.55
C ALA A 82 1.21 -9.85 -8.76
N MET A 83 2.29 -9.05 -8.76
CA MET A 83 2.54 -8.09 -9.84
C MET A 83 3.02 -8.82 -11.11
N PRO A 84 2.62 -8.33 -12.31
CA PRO A 84 3.14 -8.86 -13.56
C PRO A 84 4.67 -8.81 -13.62
N GLU A 85 5.29 -9.84 -14.21
CA GLU A 85 6.74 -9.92 -14.44
C GLU A 85 7.62 -9.86 -13.18
N GLN A 86 7.04 -9.99 -12.00
CA GLN A 86 7.79 -9.92 -10.74
C GLN A 86 8.88 -11.00 -10.64
N PRO A 87 8.62 -12.30 -10.97
CA PRO A 87 9.67 -13.33 -10.97
C PRO A 87 10.81 -13.00 -11.93
N ALA A 88 10.52 -12.46 -13.11
CA ALA A 88 11.54 -12.07 -14.09
C ALA A 88 12.45 -10.93 -13.55
N ARG A 89 11.89 -9.96 -12.83
CA ARG A 89 12.68 -8.91 -12.18
C ARG A 89 13.61 -9.47 -11.10
N TYR A 90 13.19 -10.52 -10.38
CA TYR A 90 14.07 -11.21 -9.43
C TYR A 90 15.26 -11.87 -10.12
N VAL A 91 15.05 -12.49 -11.30
CA VAL A 91 16.15 -13.02 -12.11
C VAL A 91 17.12 -11.91 -12.52
N LEU A 92 16.62 -10.77 -12.99
CA LEU A 92 17.47 -9.64 -13.39
C LEU A 92 18.29 -9.10 -12.22
N ARG A 93 17.67 -8.92 -11.04
CA ARG A 93 18.38 -8.50 -9.81
C ARG A 93 19.44 -9.52 -9.38
N GLY A 94 19.09 -10.81 -9.44
CA GLY A 94 20.03 -11.88 -9.14
C GLY A 94 21.26 -11.88 -10.05
N ASN A 95 21.04 -11.76 -11.35
CA ASN A 95 22.13 -11.65 -12.32
C ASN A 95 23.01 -10.43 -12.09
N LYS A 96 22.38 -9.27 -11.78
CA LYS A 96 23.11 -8.06 -11.47
C LYS A 96 23.97 -8.21 -10.23
N GLY A 97 23.45 -8.79 -9.15
CA GLY A 97 24.23 -9.04 -7.94
C GLY A 97 25.44 -9.96 -8.15
N VAL A 98 25.35 -10.94 -9.06
CA VAL A 98 26.49 -11.75 -9.47
C VAL A 98 27.52 -10.91 -10.25
N ILE A 99 27.08 -10.09 -11.20
CA ILE A 99 27.95 -9.19 -11.98
C ILE A 99 28.67 -8.19 -11.07
N ASP A 100 27.96 -7.64 -10.10
CA ASP A 100 28.48 -6.65 -9.15
C ASP A 100 29.35 -7.29 -8.04
N GLY A 101 29.50 -8.63 -8.03
CA GLY A 101 30.33 -9.38 -7.08
C GLY A 101 29.78 -9.43 -5.65
N GLU A 102 28.49 -9.19 -5.48
CA GLU A 102 27.85 -9.28 -4.16
C GLU A 102 27.77 -10.74 -3.68
N TYR A 103 27.52 -11.66 -4.61
CA TYR A 103 27.49 -13.11 -4.39
C TYR A 103 27.86 -13.86 -5.69
N ASP A 104 28.24 -15.13 -5.54
CA ASP A 104 28.68 -15.97 -6.66
C ASP A 104 27.50 -16.63 -7.39
N THR A 105 26.41 -16.89 -6.66
CA THR A 105 25.18 -17.46 -7.19
C THR A 105 23.98 -17.04 -6.35
N TYR A 106 22.79 -17.27 -6.90
CA TYR A 106 21.54 -16.92 -6.20
C TYR A 106 20.43 -17.93 -6.47
N TYR A 107 19.47 -17.94 -5.56
CA TYR A 107 18.20 -18.66 -5.69
C TYR A 107 17.04 -17.72 -5.40
N ILE A 108 15.96 -17.89 -6.13
CA ILE A 108 14.76 -17.06 -5.99
C ILE A 108 13.69 -17.89 -5.29
N PHE A 109 13.06 -17.28 -4.31
CA PHE A 109 11.97 -17.87 -3.53
C PHE A 109 10.76 -16.96 -3.51
N ILE A 110 9.58 -17.58 -3.39
CA ILE A 110 8.39 -16.94 -2.85
C ILE A 110 8.05 -17.58 -1.52
N VAL A 111 7.70 -16.76 -0.55
CA VAL A 111 7.18 -17.18 0.76
C VAL A 111 5.77 -16.66 0.89
N ALA A 112 4.81 -17.54 1.17
CA ALA A 112 3.40 -17.17 1.26
C ALA A 112 2.60 -18.28 1.96
N PRO A 113 1.34 -18.02 2.39
CA PRO A 113 0.45 -19.09 2.81
C PRO A 113 0.27 -20.17 1.73
N GLN A 114 0.15 -21.42 2.14
CA GLN A 114 0.03 -22.58 1.22
C GLN A 114 -1.11 -22.39 0.20
N GLU A 115 -2.25 -21.89 0.66
CA GLU A 115 -3.40 -21.64 -0.22
C GLU A 115 -3.11 -20.58 -1.29
N TYR A 116 -2.30 -19.55 -0.96
CA TYR A 116 -1.84 -18.56 -1.94
C TYR A 116 -0.95 -19.20 -3.01
N LEU A 117 0.01 -20.03 -2.60
CA LEU A 117 0.93 -20.75 -3.50
C LEU A 117 0.19 -21.69 -4.46
N GLU A 118 -0.87 -22.34 -3.99
CA GLU A 118 -1.66 -23.29 -4.80
C GLU A 118 -2.60 -22.58 -5.79
N LYS A 119 -3.23 -21.49 -5.39
CA LYS A 119 -4.28 -20.82 -6.18
C LYS A 119 -3.76 -19.72 -7.10
N ASN A 120 -2.57 -19.17 -6.83
CA ASN A 120 -2.02 -18.06 -7.61
C ASN A 120 -1.06 -18.56 -8.70
N GLU A 121 -1.48 -18.43 -9.95
CA GLU A 121 -0.66 -18.86 -11.10
C GLU A 121 0.68 -18.13 -11.18
N LYS A 122 0.74 -16.87 -10.73
CA LYS A 122 1.99 -16.09 -10.70
C LYS A 122 2.97 -16.58 -9.62
N ALA A 123 2.46 -17.12 -8.51
CA ALA A 123 3.30 -17.74 -7.49
C ALA A 123 4.02 -18.98 -8.02
N LYS A 124 3.39 -19.71 -8.95
CA LYS A 124 3.96 -20.91 -9.59
C LYS A 124 5.09 -20.60 -10.57
N GLU A 125 5.27 -19.33 -10.96
CA GLU A 125 6.39 -18.89 -11.80
C GLU A 125 7.72 -18.80 -11.02
N TYR A 126 7.67 -18.83 -9.68
CA TYR A 126 8.87 -18.84 -8.84
C TYR A 126 9.48 -20.25 -8.81
N PRO A 127 10.81 -20.39 -8.99
CA PRO A 127 11.46 -21.70 -9.04
C PRO A 127 11.45 -22.43 -7.69
N ASN A 128 11.38 -21.69 -6.59
CA ASN A 128 11.35 -22.25 -5.25
C ASN A 128 10.31 -21.53 -4.40
N TYR A 129 9.75 -22.25 -3.44
CA TYR A 129 8.81 -21.68 -2.49
C TYR A 129 8.94 -22.31 -1.10
N VAL A 130 8.53 -21.54 -0.10
CA VAL A 130 8.34 -22.00 1.28
C VAL A 130 6.97 -21.49 1.74
N SER A 131 6.14 -22.38 2.31
CA SER A 131 4.86 -21.96 2.82
C SER A 131 4.96 -21.42 4.27
N TYR A 132 4.07 -20.51 4.62
CA TYR A 132 3.93 -20.09 6.02
C TYR A 132 3.61 -21.24 6.94
N GLU A 133 2.92 -22.26 6.45
CA GLU A 133 2.64 -23.49 7.19
C GLU A 133 3.93 -24.26 7.51
N GLU A 134 4.90 -24.37 6.59
CA GLU A 134 6.21 -24.97 6.87
C GLU A 134 6.98 -24.17 7.95
N ILE A 135 6.92 -22.83 7.89
CA ILE A 135 7.53 -21.96 8.90
C ILE A 135 6.80 -22.10 10.26
N ARG A 136 5.47 -22.19 10.26
CA ARG A 136 4.69 -22.44 11.48
C ARG A 136 5.07 -23.77 12.12
N ASP A 137 5.21 -24.82 11.32
CA ASP A 137 5.60 -26.15 11.81
C ASP A 137 7.01 -26.13 12.45
N TYR A 138 7.90 -25.28 11.96
CA TYR A 138 9.18 -25.01 12.60
C TYR A 138 8.98 -24.30 13.95
N PHE A 139 8.17 -23.24 14.00
CA PHE A 139 7.90 -22.53 15.26
C PHE A 139 7.22 -23.42 16.31
N GLU A 140 6.38 -24.37 15.90
CA GLU A 140 5.77 -25.33 16.80
C GLU A 140 6.79 -26.21 17.55
N LYS A 141 7.95 -26.44 16.95
CA LYS A 141 9.04 -27.25 17.52
C LYS A 141 9.98 -26.44 18.41
N LEU A 142 9.92 -25.11 18.36
CA LEU A 142 10.76 -24.28 19.22
C LEU A 142 10.44 -24.48 20.70
N ASN A 143 11.49 -24.53 21.50
CA ASN A 143 11.36 -24.66 22.96
C ASN A 143 11.87 -23.39 23.65
N ASP A 144 11.34 -22.24 23.28
CA ASP A 144 11.68 -20.95 23.86
C ASP A 144 10.44 -20.09 24.15
N THR A 145 10.63 -18.99 24.87
CA THR A 145 9.53 -18.09 25.25
C THR A 145 8.93 -17.32 24.08
N ARG A 146 9.63 -17.19 22.95
CA ARG A 146 9.20 -16.45 21.74
C ARG A 146 8.23 -17.28 20.90
N ARG A 147 8.22 -18.60 21.05
CA ARG A 147 7.39 -19.54 20.29
C ARG A 147 5.94 -19.08 20.15
N ASN A 148 5.28 -18.80 21.28
CA ASN A 148 3.85 -18.45 21.25
C ASN A 148 3.59 -17.11 20.55
N PHE A 149 4.52 -16.16 20.61
CA PHE A 149 4.43 -14.90 19.91
C PHE A 149 4.56 -15.11 18.40
N LYS A 150 5.56 -15.85 17.95
CA LYS A 150 5.81 -16.17 16.54
C LYS A 150 4.68 -16.99 15.92
N LEU A 151 4.17 -17.96 16.64
CA LEU A 151 2.99 -18.74 16.22
C LEU A 151 1.74 -17.87 16.06
N ALA A 152 1.53 -16.89 16.94
CA ALA A 152 0.39 -15.99 16.83
C ALA A 152 0.51 -15.07 15.59
N GLN A 153 1.71 -14.58 15.27
CA GLN A 153 1.94 -13.75 14.08
C GLN A 153 1.69 -14.54 12.79
N ILE A 154 2.36 -15.68 12.61
CA ILE A 154 2.25 -16.45 11.37
C ILE A 154 0.86 -17.05 11.18
N SER A 155 0.20 -17.48 12.26
CA SER A 155 -1.19 -17.96 12.20
C SER A 155 -2.15 -16.85 11.74
N LEU A 156 -1.94 -15.62 12.23
CA LEU A 156 -2.76 -14.49 11.79
C LEU A 156 -2.55 -14.17 10.29
N ALA A 157 -1.30 -14.27 9.79
CA ALA A 157 -1.01 -14.08 8.38
C ALA A 157 -1.68 -15.14 7.50
N ILE A 158 -1.65 -16.42 7.91
CA ILE A 158 -2.34 -17.53 7.24
C ILE A 158 -3.85 -17.30 7.24
N GLU A 159 -4.43 -16.89 8.39
CA GLU A 159 -5.86 -16.59 8.49
C GLU A 159 -6.26 -15.39 7.62
N LYS A 160 -5.42 -14.36 7.58
CA LYS A 160 -5.66 -13.18 6.74
C LYS A 160 -5.78 -13.55 5.26
N GLN A 161 -4.91 -14.41 4.76
CA GLN A 161 -4.98 -14.89 3.39
C GLN A 161 -6.28 -15.68 3.12
N LYS A 162 -6.67 -16.60 4.01
CA LYS A 162 -7.89 -17.42 3.88
C LYS A 162 -9.17 -16.60 3.86
N ASN A 163 -9.20 -15.54 4.66
CA ASN A 163 -10.37 -14.66 4.76
C ASN A 163 -10.41 -13.62 3.64
N GLY A 164 -9.36 -13.51 2.81
CA GLY A 164 -9.14 -12.43 1.87
C GLY A 164 -8.92 -11.10 2.60
N TYR A 165 -8.77 -10.00 1.85
CA TYR A 165 -8.72 -8.66 2.42
C TYR A 165 -10.05 -8.36 3.13
N GLN A 166 -10.14 -8.75 4.40
CA GLN A 166 -11.24 -8.35 5.28
C GLN A 166 -10.94 -6.93 5.76
N VAL A 167 -11.63 -5.99 5.14
CA VAL A 167 -11.71 -4.63 5.66
C VAL A 167 -12.15 -4.70 7.12
N ILE A 168 -11.25 -4.44 8.08
CA ILE A 168 -11.63 -4.35 9.49
C ILE A 168 -12.62 -3.21 9.61
N LYS A 169 -13.90 -3.57 9.73
CA LYS A 169 -14.99 -2.62 9.85
C LYS A 169 -14.84 -1.87 11.15
N ASN A 170 -14.61 -0.57 11.07
CA ASN A 170 -14.58 0.28 12.23
C ASN A 170 -15.99 0.89 12.43
N ALA A 171 -16.65 0.52 13.52
CA ALA A 171 -18.00 0.97 13.81
C ALA A 171 -18.10 2.50 13.91
N LEU A 172 -17.11 3.16 14.51
CA LEU A 172 -17.07 4.62 14.65
C LEU A 172 -16.89 5.30 13.28
N VAL A 173 -15.95 4.81 12.48
CA VAL A 173 -15.70 5.33 11.12
C VAL A 173 -16.91 5.08 10.22
N THR A 174 -17.57 3.94 10.36
CA THR A 174 -18.79 3.61 9.60
C THR A 174 -19.97 4.51 10.01
N ASP A 175 -20.19 4.73 11.30
CA ASP A 175 -21.23 5.65 11.79
C ASP A 175 -20.97 7.08 11.30
N PHE A 176 -19.74 7.55 11.43
CA PHE A 176 -19.35 8.85 10.90
C PHE A 176 -19.62 8.95 9.38
N TRP A 177 -19.21 7.93 8.62
CA TRP A 177 -19.43 7.88 7.19
C TRP A 177 -20.92 7.95 6.82
N ASN A 178 -21.76 7.19 7.50
CA ASN A 178 -23.21 7.19 7.25
C ASN A 178 -23.81 8.58 7.49
N LYS A 179 -23.44 9.24 8.60
CA LYS A 179 -23.85 10.61 8.93
C LYS A 179 -23.32 11.63 7.92
N TYR A 180 -22.07 11.47 7.47
CA TYR A 180 -21.44 12.31 6.44
C TYR A 180 -22.21 12.23 5.11
N VAL A 181 -22.58 11.02 4.68
CA VAL A 181 -23.38 10.80 3.47
C VAL A 181 -24.78 11.36 3.61
N GLU A 182 -25.45 11.10 4.73
CA GLU A 182 -26.78 11.60 5.01
C GLU A 182 -26.80 13.14 5.02
N TYR A 183 -25.87 13.75 5.74
CA TYR A 183 -25.73 15.20 5.83
C TYR A 183 -25.47 15.84 4.47
N LYS A 184 -24.57 15.25 3.65
CA LYS A 184 -24.35 15.65 2.26
C LYS A 184 -25.64 15.61 1.45
N ASN A 185 -26.42 14.53 1.56
CA ASN A 185 -27.66 14.37 0.79
C ASN A 185 -28.70 15.41 1.17
N GLN A 186 -28.81 15.77 2.45
CA GLN A 186 -29.76 16.75 2.96
C GLN A 186 -29.36 18.20 2.62
N ASN A 187 -28.09 18.57 2.79
CA ASN A 187 -27.65 19.97 2.73
C ASN A 187 -26.92 20.32 1.42
N PHE A 188 -26.30 19.33 0.75
CA PHE A 188 -25.54 19.50 -0.49
C PHE A 188 -25.99 18.48 -1.56
N PRO A 189 -27.28 18.44 -1.92
CA PRO A 189 -27.82 17.37 -2.80
C PRO A 189 -27.22 17.35 -4.20
N LYS A 190 -26.72 18.45 -4.69
CA LYS A 190 -26.12 18.58 -6.03
C LYS A 190 -24.74 17.95 -6.13
N LEU A 191 -24.06 17.72 -5.03
CA LEU A 191 -22.73 17.08 -5.03
C LEU A 191 -22.88 15.57 -5.25
N ASN A 192 -22.14 15.05 -6.25
CA ASN A 192 -22.16 13.64 -6.61
C ASN A 192 -21.04 12.89 -5.87
N LEU A 193 -21.30 12.58 -4.58
CA LEU A 193 -20.39 11.79 -3.75
C LEU A 193 -20.39 10.33 -4.25
N ILE A 194 -19.19 9.76 -4.44
CA ILE A 194 -19.04 8.34 -4.79
C ILE A 194 -19.11 7.51 -3.50
N VAL A 195 -20.16 6.73 -3.38
CA VAL A 195 -20.39 5.80 -2.25
C VAL A 195 -20.14 4.38 -2.74
N ASN A 196 -19.03 3.79 -2.33
CA ASN A 196 -18.63 2.45 -2.81
C ASN A 196 -19.06 1.33 -1.85
N ASN A 197 -19.18 1.60 -0.55
CA ASN A 197 -19.49 0.61 0.48
C ASN A 197 -20.32 1.22 1.62
N ASP A 198 -21.22 0.42 2.18
CA ASP A 198 -22.01 0.79 3.36
C ASP A 198 -21.19 0.79 4.66
N THR A 199 -20.00 0.17 4.65
CA THR A 199 -19.10 0.09 5.79
C THR A 199 -17.71 0.59 5.42
N LYS A 200 -17.03 1.29 6.35
CA LYS A 200 -15.71 1.88 6.11
C LYS A 200 -14.63 1.26 6.98
N PRO A 201 -13.43 1.02 6.43
CA PRO A 201 -12.26 0.67 7.21
C PRO A 201 -11.72 1.86 7.98
N THR A 202 -10.82 1.59 8.93
CA THR A 202 -10.19 2.60 9.80
C THR A 202 -9.48 3.72 9.02
N ASN A 203 -8.98 3.42 7.83
CA ASN A 203 -8.21 4.32 6.95
C ASN A 203 -8.99 4.83 5.72
N GLY A 204 -10.31 4.61 5.67
CA GLY A 204 -11.17 5.07 4.58
C GLY A 204 -11.61 6.54 4.71
N ILE A 205 -10.68 7.44 4.96
CA ILE A 205 -10.93 8.84 5.33
C ILE A 205 -10.98 9.81 4.14
N TRP A 206 -10.60 9.38 2.95
CA TRP A 206 -10.70 10.24 1.76
C TRP A 206 -12.00 9.95 1.03
N THR A 207 -12.80 11.02 0.84
CA THR A 207 -14.05 10.96 0.07
C THR A 207 -13.86 11.67 -1.26
N TYR A 208 -14.55 11.23 -2.29
CA TYR A 208 -14.41 11.83 -3.61
C TYR A 208 -15.75 12.00 -4.31
N PHE A 209 -15.80 13.08 -5.13
CA PHE A 209 -16.99 13.52 -5.83
C PHE A 209 -16.73 13.56 -7.31
N ARG A 210 -17.69 13.13 -8.10
CA ARG A 210 -17.65 13.24 -9.56
C ARG A 210 -17.90 14.68 -9.97
N THR A 211 -17.18 15.09 -11.00
CA THR A 211 -17.49 16.30 -11.77
C THR A 211 -18.22 15.94 -13.07
N ILE A 212 -18.47 16.92 -13.94
CA ILE A 212 -19.02 16.69 -15.27
C ILE A 212 -18.04 15.95 -16.20
N ASN A 213 -16.75 16.06 -15.95
CA ASN A 213 -15.70 15.39 -16.72
C ASN A 213 -15.10 14.24 -15.92
N LYS A 214 -15.08 13.03 -16.50
CA LYS A 214 -14.59 11.80 -15.85
C LYS A 214 -13.11 11.86 -15.45
N ASP A 215 -12.32 12.71 -16.12
CA ASP A 215 -10.89 12.87 -15.86
C ASP A 215 -10.58 13.92 -14.79
N MET A 216 -11.64 14.58 -14.27
CA MET A 216 -11.59 15.46 -13.11
C MET A 216 -12.36 14.85 -11.93
N LEU A 217 -11.71 14.72 -10.78
CA LEU A 217 -12.34 14.28 -9.54
C LEU A 217 -12.02 15.25 -8.41
N ILE A 218 -12.97 15.46 -7.51
CA ILE A 218 -12.74 16.25 -6.30
C ILE A 218 -12.54 15.30 -5.14
N TYR A 219 -11.42 15.44 -4.43
CA TYR A 219 -11.06 14.66 -3.25
C TYR A 219 -11.13 15.53 -2.00
N HIS A 220 -11.96 15.15 -1.04
CA HIS A 220 -11.84 15.68 0.31
C HIS A 220 -10.88 14.78 1.10
N LYS A 221 -9.66 15.26 1.28
CA LYS A 221 -8.59 14.62 2.05
C LYS A 221 -8.70 15.09 3.50
N SER A 222 -9.67 14.52 4.20
CA SER A 222 -10.16 15.02 5.50
C SER A 222 -9.07 15.09 6.56
N ASP A 223 -8.20 14.06 6.64
CA ASP A 223 -7.07 13.97 7.56
C ASP A 223 -5.94 14.96 7.26
N LYS A 224 -5.86 15.46 6.02
CA LYS A 224 -4.86 16.44 5.56
C LYS A 224 -5.35 17.88 5.59
N GLY A 225 -6.67 18.08 5.77
CA GLY A 225 -7.27 19.41 5.71
C GLY A 225 -7.25 20.04 4.32
N TYR A 226 -7.53 19.24 3.27
CA TYR A 226 -7.56 19.71 1.89
C TYR A 226 -8.79 19.21 1.13
N VAL A 227 -9.28 20.05 0.21
CA VAL A 227 -10.13 19.63 -0.90
C VAL A 227 -9.39 19.91 -2.20
N ASP A 228 -9.17 18.88 -2.99
CA ASP A 228 -8.41 18.92 -4.24
C ASP A 228 -9.31 18.62 -5.44
N LEU A 229 -9.42 19.55 -6.39
CA LEU A 229 -9.87 19.23 -7.75
C LEU A 229 -8.69 18.68 -8.53
N THR A 230 -8.67 17.39 -8.76
CA THR A 230 -7.56 16.67 -9.39
C THR A 230 -7.81 16.52 -10.89
N LEU A 231 -6.84 16.95 -11.68
CA LEU A 231 -6.78 16.80 -13.14
C LEU A 231 -5.85 15.62 -13.45
N ASN A 232 -6.43 14.49 -13.82
CA ASN A 232 -5.69 13.24 -14.00
C ASN A 232 -4.69 13.32 -15.16
N GLY A 233 -3.47 12.82 -14.96
CA GLY A 233 -2.42 12.75 -15.99
C GLY A 233 -1.78 14.09 -16.35
N LYS A 234 -2.07 15.20 -15.63
CA LYS A 234 -1.61 16.56 -15.97
C LYS A 234 -0.47 17.09 -15.09
N ALA A 235 0.36 16.21 -14.51
CA ALA A 235 1.45 16.64 -13.63
C ALA A 235 2.49 17.56 -14.29
N ASP A 236 2.75 17.37 -15.59
CA ASP A 236 3.67 18.16 -16.42
C ASP A 236 3.08 19.48 -16.91
N LYS A 237 1.78 19.72 -16.73
CA LYS A 237 1.04 20.90 -17.21
C LYS A 237 0.78 21.95 -16.13
N GLN A 238 1.42 21.85 -14.96
CA GLN A 238 1.14 22.71 -13.79
C GLN A 238 1.15 24.21 -14.15
N GLU A 239 2.16 24.70 -14.87
CA GLU A 239 2.27 26.12 -15.22
C GLU A 239 1.18 26.58 -16.22
N LYS A 240 0.83 25.71 -17.17
CA LYS A 240 -0.28 26.01 -18.09
C LYS A 240 -1.62 26.07 -17.36
N ILE A 241 -1.83 25.17 -16.39
CA ILE A 241 -3.04 25.14 -15.54
C ILE A 241 -3.09 26.40 -14.68
N LYS A 242 -1.97 26.87 -14.10
CA LYS A 242 -1.90 28.14 -13.38
C LYS A 242 -2.30 29.32 -14.28
N SER A 243 -1.74 29.40 -15.48
CA SER A 243 -2.07 30.45 -16.43
C SER A 243 -3.56 30.43 -16.80
N MET A 244 -4.11 29.26 -17.06
CA MET A 244 -5.54 29.10 -17.36
C MET A 244 -6.40 29.49 -16.15
N LEU A 245 -6.02 29.06 -14.93
CA LEU A 245 -6.74 29.43 -13.71
C LEU A 245 -6.75 30.95 -13.51
N THR A 246 -5.62 31.64 -13.78
CA THR A 246 -5.53 33.11 -13.73
C THR A 246 -6.52 33.79 -14.68
N SER A 247 -6.74 33.22 -15.85
CA SER A 247 -7.69 33.78 -16.83
C SER A 247 -9.17 33.55 -16.46
N ILE A 248 -9.45 32.51 -15.67
CA ILE A 248 -10.81 32.12 -15.28
C ILE A 248 -11.21 32.72 -13.90
N VAL A 249 -10.25 32.89 -13.00
CA VAL A 249 -10.44 33.35 -11.64
C VAL A 249 -9.43 34.45 -11.36
N GLU A 250 -9.90 35.68 -11.29
CA GLU A 250 -9.06 36.84 -10.92
C GLU A 250 -8.54 36.65 -9.49
N ASN A 251 -7.23 36.90 -9.29
CA ASN A 251 -6.57 36.78 -7.99
C ASN A 251 -6.85 35.45 -7.27
N TYR A 252 -6.76 34.33 -7.98
CA TYR A 252 -7.12 33.01 -7.47
C TYR A 252 -6.41 32.63 -6.15
N TYR A 253 -5.20 33.12 -5.90
CA TYR A 253 -4.50 32.93 -4.62
C TYR A 253 -5.24 33.59 -3.44
N GLU A 254 -5.76 34.80 -3.65
CA GLU A 254 -6.53 35.50 -2.61
C GLU A 254 -7.87 34.82 -2.33
N GLN A 255 -8.39 34.07 -3.31
CA GLN A 255 -9.57 33.23 -3.15
C GLN A 255 -9.28 31.87 -2.53
N GLY A 256 -8.02 31.62 -2.12
CA GLY A 256 -7.59 30.40 -1.41
C GLY A 256 -7.32 29.20 -2.30
N TYR A 257 -7.16 29.38 -3.64
CA TYR A 257 -6.77 28.29 -4.53
C TYR A 257 -5.26 28.18 -4.64
N GLU A 258 -4.75 26.95 -4.64
CA GLU A 258 -3.35 26.61 -4.82
C GLU A 258 -3.23 25.52 -5.90
N VAL A 259 -2.34 25.70 -6.88
CA VAL A 259 -2.08 24.67 -7.90
C VAL A 259 -0.89 23.85 -7.50
N VAL A 260 -1.10 22.55 -7.25
CA VAL A 260 -0.09 21.63 -6.74
C VAL A 260 0.07 20.39 -7.62
N LYS A 261 1.30 19.85 -7.68
CA LYS A 261 1.57 18.56 -8.30
C LYS A 261 1.24 17.43 -7.32
N THR A 262 0.51 16.41 -7.78
CA THR A 262 0.12 15.24 -6.97
C THR A 262 0.42 13.96 -7.75
N GLY A 263 1.63 13.42 -7.56
CA GLY A 263 2.08 12.25 -8.31
C GLY A 263 2.07 12.49 -9.83
N LYS A 264 1.29 11.72 -10.58
CA LYS A 264 1.11 11.84 -12.04
C LYS A 264 0.07 12.90 -12.45
N SER A 265 -0.57 13.57 -11.49
CA SER A 265 -1.67 14.51 -11.71
C SER A 265 -1.31 15.91 -11.22
N CYS A 266 -2.11 16.89 -11.62
CA CYS A 266 -2.12 18.24 -11.06
C CYS A 266 -3.42 18.44 -10.28
N ALA A 267 -3.41 19.22 -9.21
CA ALA A 267 -4.61 19.54 -8.45
C ALA A 267 -4.73 21.03 -8.15
N ILE A 268 -5.97 21.53 -8.18
CA ILE A 268 -6.33 22.84 -7.64
C ILE A 268 -6.87 22.56 -6.23
N ARG A 269 -6.16 23.07 -5.24
CA ARG A 269 -6.36 22.80 -3.81
C ARG A 269 -7.01 23.96 -3.10
N VAL A 270 -7.90 23.64 -2.18
CA VAL A 270 -8.44 24.56 -1.16
C VAL A 270 -8.11 23.98 0.22
N LYS A 271 -7.55 24.79 1.12
CA LYS A 271 -7.35 24.41 2.51
C LYS A 271 -8.67 24.45 3.27
N VAL A 272 -8.93 23.41 4.04
CA VAL A 272 -10.13 23.28 4.87
C VAL A 272 -9.72 22.76 6.27
N PRO A 273 -10.56 22.90 7.29
CA PRO A 273 -10.27 22.29 8.59
C PRO A 273 -10.10 20.76 8.47
N VAL A 274 -9.20 20.21 9.30
CA VAL A 274 -9.02 18.75 9.41
C VAL A 274 -10.30 18.14 9.98
N VAL A 275 -10.72 17.03 9.39
CA VAL A 275 -11.84 16.21 9.85
C VAL A 275 -11.34 14.78 10.04
N THR A 276 -11.59 14.20 11.20
CA THR A 276 -11.21 12.84 11.52
C THR A 276 -12.42 11.95 11.73
N PHE A 277 -12.49 10.82 11.03
CA PHE A 277 -13.62 9.89 11.10
C PHE A 277 -13.63 9.05 12.40
N SER A 278 -12.63 9.19 13.24
CA SER A 278 -12.59 8.58 14.58
C SER A 278 -13.23 9.42 15.69
N GLU A 279 -13.59 10.67 15.39
CA GLU A 279 -14.30 11.57 16.29
C GLU A 279 -15.77 11.65 15.90
N PRO A 280 -16.70 11.96 16.85
CA PRO A 280 -18.11 12.12 16.54
C PRO A 280 -18.38 13.16 15.47
N PHE A 281 -19.25 12.84 14.51
CA PHE A 281 -19.66 13.73 13.42
C PHE A 281 -20.15 15.09 13.92
N GLU A 282 -20.95 15.09 14.96
CA GLU A 282 -21.61 16.28 15.54
C GLU A 282 -20.61 17.34 16.02
N LYS A 283 -19.44 16.92 16.49
CA LYS A 283 -18.36 17.80 16.94
C LYS A 283 -17.62 18.49 15.80
N GLN A 284 -17.74 17.96 14.58
CA GLN A 284 -16.98 18.42 13.42
C GLN A 284 -17.87 19.00 12.31
N LYS A 285 -19.15 19.23 12.60
CA LYS A 285 -20.16 19.66 11.64
C LYS A 285 -19.75 20.93 10.89
N ASP A 286 -19.28 21.96 11.59
CA ASP A 286 -18.85 23.23 10.98
C ASP A 286 -17.64 23.03 10.04
N SER A 287 -16.72 22.14 10.40
CA SER A 287 -15.56 21.78 9.56
C SER A 287 -16.00 21.03 8.29
N ILE A 288 -17.02 20.18 8.43
CA ILE A 288 -17.62 19.43 7.32
C ILE A 288 -18.37 20.37 6.37
N ASP A 289 -19.15 21.32 6.90
CA ASP A 289 -19.81 22.35 6.11
C ASP A 289 -18.83 23.18 5.30
N TYR A 290 -17.71 23.57 5.93
CA TYR A 290 -16.66 24.29 5.24
C TYR A 290 -16.06 23.46 4.11
N ALA A 291 -15.80 22.17 4.35
CA ALA A 291 -15.28 21.25 3.33
C ALA A 291 -16.27 21.05 2.17
N PHE A 292 -17.56 20.86 2.44
CA PHE A 292 -18.57 20.75 1.37
C PHE A 292 -18.73 22.04 0.57
N SER A 293 -18.68 23.21 1.21
CA SER A 293 -18.67 24.49 0.52
C SER A 293 -17.44 24.63 -0.42
N ALA A 294 -16.28 24.12 0.01
CA ALA A 294 -15.08 24.06 -0.84
C ALA A 294 -15.26 23.09 -2.02
N VAL A 295 -15.93 21.94 -1.80
CA VAL A 295 -16.28 21.00 -2.87
C VAL A 295 -17.20 21.66 -3.91
N GLU A 296 -18.24 22.41 -3.48
CA GLU A 296 -19.13 23.16 -4.40
C GLU A 296 -18.38 24.21 -5.21
N LYS A 297 -17.48 24.97 -4.58
CA LYS A 297 -16.63 25.96 -5.29
C LYS A 297 -15.76 25.27 -6.34
N LEU A 298 -15.11 24.15 -6.01
CA LEU A 298 -14.28 23.41 -6.93
C LEU A 298 -15.09 22.70 -8.02
N TYR A 299 -16.31 22.27 -7.71
CA TYR A 299 -17.23 21.74 -8.72
C TYR A 299 -17.61 22.81 -9.74
N ALA A 300 -17.98 24.02 -9.31
CA ALA A 300 -18.26 25.13 -10.21
C ALA A 300 -17.02 25.53 -11.03
N LEU A 301 -15.83 25.49 -10.42
CA LEU A 301 -14.58 25.73 -11.13
C LEU A 301 -14.29 24.63 -12.18
N SER A 302 -14.59 23.37 -11.90
CA SER A 302 -14.38 22.27 -12.84
C SER A 302 -15.16 22.48 -14.16
N ILE A 303 -16.36 23.01 -14.08
CA ILE A 303 -17.16 23.35 -15.27
C ILE A 303 -16.47 24.43 -16.13
N LYS A 304 -15.96 25.48 -15.48
CA LYS A 304 -15.25 26.57 -16.20
C LYS A 304 -13.95 26.07 -16.85
N LEU A 305 -13.21 25.22 -16.17
CA LEU A 305 -11.97 24.62 -16.67
C LEU A 305 -12.22 23.68 -17.85
N ASP A 306 -13.29 22.89 -17.79
CA ASP A 306 -13.70 22.01 -18.88
C ASP A 306 -14.08 22.80 -20.12
N LEU A 307 -14.90 23.84 -19.96
CA LEU A 307 -15.27 24.76 -21.04
C LEU A 307 -14.06 25.52 -21.63
N ALA A 308 -13.04 25.77 -20.84
CA ALA A 308 -11.80 26.41 -21.28
C ALA A 308 -10.80 25.43 -21.94
N GLY A 309 -11.15 24.15 -22.09
CA GLY A 309 -10.32 23.16 -22.76
C GLY A 309 -9.10 22.73 -21.96
N VAL A 310 -9.23 22.57 -20.61
CA VAL A 310 -8.10 22.18 -19.75
C VAL A 310 -7.48 20.83 -20.13
N TYR A 311 -8.22 19.97 -20.82
CA TYR A 311 -7.73 18.68 -21.29
C TYR A 311 -7.09 18.74 -22.69
N ASP A 312 -7.21 19.85 -23.39
CA ASP A 312 -6.52 20.11 -24.67
C ASP A 312 -5.07 20.60 -24.47
N LEU A 313 -4.69 20.81 -23.19
CA LEU A 313 -3.32 21.17 -22.79
C LEU A 313 -2.45 19.91 -22.88
#